data_b37087d3e2d877b6870f082b9aa07d7d
#
_entry.id   b37087d3e2d877b6870f082b9aa07d7d
#
_cell.length_a   1.000
_cell.length_b   1.000
_cell.length_c   1.000
_cell.angle_alpha   90.00
_cell.angle_beta   90.00
_cell.angle_gamma   90.00
#
_symmetry.space_group_name_H-M   'P 1'
#
loop_
_entity.id
_entity.type
_entity.pdbx_description
1 polymer ?
#
loop_
_entity_poly.entity_id
_entity_poly.type
_entity_poly.pdbx_seq_one_letter_code
_entity_poly.pdbx_strand_id
1 'polypeptide(L)'
;MLDNRTILNDLHCVRFRNSGFKRTMVLSPAAEKSFNRFLIDSLGQNVFLISTALGLDIYYCSPSSKTDFIVKNLWIFQGDTPNLNTQIVQEHHDVNVIKYFYIVVDTLIKHPQLFLSTCKKFTTQYQSTLIKNRLLTLLYSAFESHLHELIAQNKLPYINKVEKLMREVYVPNFENLNGLSSIHLQHNNLN
;
A
#
# COMPACT_ATOMS: atom_id res chain seq x y z
N MET A 1 -3.66 -0.04 25.67
CA MET A 1 -3.96 0.71 24.41
C MET A 1 -2.65 1.11 23.80
N LEU A 2 -2.27 0.55 22.65
CA LEU A 2 -1.10 1.02 21.89
C LEU A 2 -1.48 2.36 21.25
N ASP A 3 -0.73 3.39 21.57
CA ASP A 3 -0.91 4.75 21.03
C ASP A 3 -0.70 4.75 19.51
N ASN A 4 -1.39 5.62 18.77
CA ASN A 4 -1.24 5.76 17.32
C ASN A 4 0.19 6.14 16.91
N ARG A 5 0.95 6.79 17.78
CA ARG A 5 2.39 7.04 17.61
C ARG A 5 3.20 5.76 17.49
N THR A 6 2.83 4.70 18.22
CA THR A 6 3.50 3.40 18.19
C THR A 6 3.35 2.71 16.84
N ILE A 7 2.18 2.85 16.18
CA ILE A 7 1.97 2.23 14.86
C ILE A 7 2.84 2.87 13.78
N LEU A 8 2.95 4.20 13.78
CA LEU A 8 3.78 4.89 12.78
C LEU A 8 5.26 4.55 12.95
N ASN A 9 5.76 4.43 14.18
CA ASN A 9 7.16 4.09 14.46
C ASN A 9 7.50 2.64 14.06
N ASP A 10 6.53 1.74 14.08
CA ASP A 10 6.70 0.32 13.72
C ASP A 10 6.25 0.04 12.27
N LEU A 11 5.90 1.07 11.51
CA LEU A 11 5.40 0.94 10.16
C LEU A 11 6.56 0.76 9.17
N HIS A 12 6.45 -0.28 8.36
CA HIS A 12 7.40 -0.61 7.31
C HIS A 12 6.69 -0.82 5.99
N CYS A 13 7.39 -0.52 4.90
CA CYS A 13 7.01 -0.91 3.56
C CYS A 13 8.22 -1.45 2.82
N VAL A 14 8.09 -2.62 2.20
CA VAL A 14 9.07 -3.12 1.24
C VAL A 14 8.43 -3.20 -0.14
N ARG A 15 9.11 -2.61 -1.11
CA ARG A 15 8.69 -2.58 -2.50
C ARG A 15 9.59 -3.44 -3.36
N PHE A 16 8.94 -4.21 -4.23
CA PHE A 16 9.58 -5.00 -5.29
C PHE A 16 9.11 -4.53 -6.65
N ARG A 17 10.03 -4.39 -7.57
CA ARG A 17 9.70 -4.17 -8.98
C ARG A 17 10.71 -4.86 -9.88
N ASN A 18 10.26 -5.29 -11.04
CA ASN A 18 11.17 -5.80 -12.06
C ASN A 18 11.98 -4.64 -12.65
N SER A 19 13.29 -4.85 -12.78
CA SER A 19 14.17 -3.94 -13.53
C SER A 19 13.98 -4.21 -15.03
N GLY A 20 13.54 -3.23 -15.78
CA GLY A 20 13.38 -3.36 -17.24
C GLY A 20 12.18 -2.58 -17.75
N PHE A 21 12.10 -2.50 -19.08
CA PHE A 21 11.04 -1.74 -19.77
C PHE A 21 9.67 -2.44 -19.75
N LYS A 22 9.64 -3.76 -19.55
CA LYS A 22 8.37 -4.50 -19.46
C LYS A 22 7.78 -4.37 -18.06
N ARG A 23 6.62 -3.74 -17.96
CA ARG A 23 5.82 -3.66 -16.72
C ARG A 23 5.14 -5.02 -16.47
N THR A 24 5.89 -5.98 -15.96
CA THR A 24 5.35 -7.28 -15.56
C THR A 24 5.02 -7.27 -14.07
N MET A 25 3.95 -7.92 -13.71
CA MET A 25 3.61 -8.12 -12.29
C MET A 25 4.69 -8.99 -11.62
N VAL A 26 5.04 -8.65 -10.38
CA VAL A 26 6.03 -9.41 -9.58
C VAL A 26 5.51 -10.80 -9.23
N LEU A 27 4.20 -10.90 -8.95
CA LEU A 27 3.50 -12.15 -8.66
C LEU A 27 2.28 -12.30 -9.56
N SER A 28 1.94 -13.53 -9.91
CA SER A 28 0.62 -13.82 -10.48
C SER A 28 -0.48 -13.58 -9.44
N PRO A 29 -1.76 -13.36 -9.84
CA PRO A 29 -2.84 -13.15 -8.87
C PRO A 29 -3.02 -14.31 -7.87
N ALA A 30 -2.79 -15.55 -8.29
CA ALA A 30 -2.86 -16.72 -7.42
C ALA A 30 -1.70 -16.75 -6.42
N ALA A 31 -0.47 -16.47 -6.88
CA ALA A 31 0.72 -16.38 -6.04
C ALA A 31 0.62 -15.22 -5.04
N GLU A 32 0.08 -14.06 -5.47
CA GLU A 32 -0.17 -12.91 -4.61
C GLU A 32 -1.08 -13.28 -3.42
N LYS A 33 -2.19 -13.97 -3.70
CA LYS A 33 -3.13 -14.41 -2.66
C LYS A 33 -2.47 -15.39 -1.68
N SER A 34 -1.71 -16.36 -2.19
CA SER A 34 -1.01 -17.36 -1.37
C SER A 34 0.09 -16.72 -0.53
N PHE A 35 0.85 -15.80 -1.11
CA PHE A 35 1.91 -15.08 -0.41
C PHE A 35 1.36 -14.13 0.67
N ASN A 36 0.26 -13.43 0.37
CA ASN A 36 -0.41 -12.59 1.37
C ASN A 36 -0.86 -13.42 2.59
N ARG A 37 -1.46 -14.59 2.37
CA ARG A 37 -1.84 -15.49 3.45
C ARG A 37 -0.63 -15.96 4.26
N PHE A 38 0.43 -16.38 3.59
CA PHE A 38 1.68 -16.79 4.23
C PHE A 38 2.26 -15.68 5.11
N LEU A 39 2.26 -14.43 4.62
CA LEU A 39 2.76 -13.29 5.40
C LEU A 39 1.89 -13.01 6.63
N ILE A 40 0.56 -13.10 6.51
CA ILE A 40 -0.36 -12.95 7.64
C ILE A 40 -0.12 -14.04 8.68
N ASP A 41 0.04 -15.29 8.24
CA ASP A 41 0.29 -16.43 9.14
C ASP A 41 1.66 -16.32 9.84
N SER A 42 2.66 -15.71 9.18
CA SER A 42 4.04 -15.60 9.71
C SER A 42 4.31 -14.32 10.51
N LEU A 43 3.73 -13.19 10.11
CA LEU A 43 4.01 -11.86 10.67
C LEU A 43 2.83 -11.28 11.46
N GLY A 44 1.68 -11.96 11.44
CA GLY A 44 0.45 -11.50 12.08
C GLY A 44 -0.46 -10.67 11.18
N GLN A 45 -1.59 -10.24 11.75
CA GLN A 45 -2.67 -9.57 11.00
C GLN A 45 -2.31 -8.17 10.46
N ASN A 46 -1.27 -7.53 11.01
CA ASN A 46 -0.84 -6.20 10.58
C ASN A 46 0.08 -6.27 9.36
N VAL A 47 -0.37 -6.95 8.32
CA VAL A 47 0.26 -7.03 7.00
C VAL A 47 -0.76 -6.67 5.94
N PHE A 48 -0.34 -5.91 4.95
CA PHE A 48 -1.14 -5.57 3.77
C PHE A 48 -0.25 -5.59 2.53
N LEU A 49 -0.71 -6.27 1.50
CA LEU A 49 0.01 -6.45 0.25
C LEU A 49 -0.83 -5.90 -0.91
N ILE A 50 -0.23 -5.09 -1.77
CA ILE A 50 -0.85 -4.61 -2.99
C ILE A 50 0.10 -4.72 -4.18
N SER A 51 -0.33 -5.43 -5.21
CA SER A 51 0.40 -5.57 -6.46
C SER A 51 -0.25 -4.71 -7.54
N THR A 52 0.57 -3.92 -8.21
CA THR A 52 0.18 -3.06 -9.32
C THR A 52 1.16 -3.27 -10.48
N ALA A 53 0.90 -2.65 -11.63
CA ALA A 53 1.87 -2.62 -12.72
C ALA A 53 3.13 -1.78 -12.40
N LEU A 54 3.14 -1.04 -11.29
CA LEU A 54 4.31 -0.30 -10.82
C LEU A 54 5.21 -1.15 -9.91
N GLY A 55 4.70 -2.25 -9.36
CA GLY A 55 5.40 -3.15 -8.46
C GLY A 55 4.49 -3.81 -7.44
N LEU A 56 5.11 -4.51 -6.52
CA LEU A 56 4.50 -5.16 -5.36
C LEU A 56 4.93 -4.40 -4.11
N ASP A 57 3.98 -3.81 -3.40
CA ASP A 57 4.20 -3.12 -2.14
C ASP A 57 3.65 -3.98 -0.99
N ILE A 58 4.46 -4.20 0.05
CA ILE A 58 4.11 -4.95 1.24
C ILE A 58 4.29 -4.05 2.44
N TYR A 59 3.19 -3.71 3.08
CA TYR A 59 3.12 -2.89 4.29
C TYR A 59 2.96 -3.80 5.50
N TYR A 60 3.69 -3.52 6.57
CA TYR A 60 3.58 -4.29 7.82
C TYR A 60 3.97 -3.45 9.03
N CYS A 61 3.47 -3.84 10.22
CA CYS A 61 3.88 -3.24 11.48
C CYS A 61 4.72 -4.24 12.27
N SER A 62 5.94 -3.83 12.62
CA SER A 62 6.88 -4.65 13.41
C SER A 62 7.90 -3.75 14.11
N PRO A 63 8.34 -4.06 15.35
CA PRO A 63 9.40 -3.33 16.02
C PRO A 63 10.77 -3.40 15.31
N SER A 64 10.92 -4.33 14.37
CA SER A 64 12.15 -4.50 13.58
C SER A 64 11.83 -4.84 12.14
N SER A 65 12.71 -4.45 11.21
CA SER A 65 12.56 -4.78 9.79
C SER A 65 12.44 -6.30 9.59
N LYS A 66 11.51 -6.69 8.70
CA LYS A 66 11.30 -8.07 8.22
C LYS A 66 11.64 -8.21 6.74
N THR A 67 12.32 -7.23 6.16
CA THR A 67 12.63 -7.18 4.74
C THR A 67 13.37 -8.43 4.26
N ASP A 68 14.41 -8.87 4.97
CA ASP A 68 15.14 -10.09 4.60
C ASP A 68 14.26 -11.34 4.60
N PHE A 69 13.37 -11.46 5.59
CA PHE A 69 12.40 -12.55 5.65
C PHE A 69 11.45 -12.50 4.46
N ILE A 70 10.91 -11.32 4.15
CA ILE A 70 9.97 -11.11 3.04
C ILE A 70 10.67 -11.41 1.70
N VAL A 71 11.87 -10.89 1.49
CA VAL A 71 12.67 -11.10 0.26
C VAL A 71 12.93 -12.59 0.03
N LYS A 72 13.42 -13.31 1.04
CA LYS A 72 13.73 -14.75 0.94
C LYS A 72 12.51 -15.58 0.60
N ASN A 73 11.34 -15.24 1.18
CA ASN A 73 10.13 -16.01 0.97
C ASN A 73 9.39 -15.63 -0.32
N LEU A 74 9.46 -14.37 -0.77
CA LEU A 74 8.84 -13.94 -2.03
C LEU A 74 9.23 -14.84 -3.20
N TRP A 75 10.47 -15.24 -3.27
CA TRP A 75 11.00 -16.05 -4.36
C TRP A 75 10.38 -17.45 -4.45
N ILE A 76 9.97 -18.01 -3.31
CA ILE A 76 9.27 -19.31 -3.29
C ILE A 76 7.92 -19.21 -4.03
N PHE A 77 7.28 -18.04 -3.98
CA PHE A 77 5.97 -17.80 -4.59
C PHE A 77 6.03 -17.28 -6.03
N GLN A 78 7.21 -16.91 -6.53
CA GLN A 78 7.36 -16.44 -7.91
C GLN A 78 7.32 -17.55 -8.96
N GLY A 79 7.48 -18.83 -8.57
CA GLY A 79 7.55 -19.95 -9.49
C GLY A 79 8.93 -20.09 -10.12
N ASP A 80 9.01 -20.15 -11.44
CA ASP A 80 10.26 -20.39 -12.15
C ASP A 80 11.37 -19.40 -11.78
N THR A 81 12.57 -19.92 -11.64
CA THR A 81 13.83 -19.28 -11.23
C THR A 81 13.81 -17.75 -11.17
N PRO A 82 13.71 -17.16 -9.99
CA PRO A 82 13.69 -15.72 -9.87
C PRO A 82 14.99 -15.15 -10.43
N ASN A 83 14.88 -14.29 -11.41
CA ASN A 83 16.04 -13.59 -11.90
C ASN A 83 16.38 -12.46 -10.92
N LEU A 84 17.13 -12.82 -9.87
CA LEU A 84 17.54 -11.97 -8.76
C LEU A 84 18.16 -10.63 -9.21
N ASN A 85 18.82 -10.65 -10.34
CA ASN A 85 19.49 -9.48 -10.91
C ASN A 85 18.52 -8.48 -11.54
N THR A 86 17.23 -8.83 -11.62
CA THR A 86 16.22 -7.99 -12.28
C THR A 86 15.23 -7.34 -11.31
N GLN A 87 15.34 -7.60 -10.00
CA GLN A 87 14.45 -7.00 -9.02
C GLN A 87 15.12 -5.85 -8.27
N ILE A 88 14.41 -4.73 -8.21
CA ILE A 88 14.77 -3.61 -7.36
C ILE A 88 13.95 -3.72 -6.09
N VAL A 89 14.64 -3.74 -4.94
CA VAL A 89 14.05 -3.73 -3.61
C VAL A 89 14.25 -2.36 -2.99
N GLN A 90 13.17 -1.77 -2.49
CA GLN A 90 13.22 -0.49 -1.76
C GLN A 90 12.51 -0.69 -0.42
N GLU A 91 13.06 -0.13 0.64
CA GLU A 91 12.50 -0.19 1.98
C GLU A 91 12.22 1.21 2.51
N HIS A 92 11.08 1.37 3.16
CA HIS A 92 10.66 2.60 3.81
C HIS A 92 10.21 2.29 5.23
N HIS A 93 10.46 3.24 6.16
CA HIS A 93 10.17 3.09 7.57
C HIS A 93 9.39 4.31 8.09
N ASP A 94 8.63 4.11 9.15
CA ASP A 94 7.95 5.15 9.91
C ASP A 94 7.05 6.03 9.02
N VAL A 95 7.04 7.31 9.27
CA VAL A 95 6.30 8.31 8.49
C VAL A 95 6.64 8.31 6.99
N ASN A 96 7.84 7.89 6.62
CA ASN A 96 8.25 7.83 5.22
C ASN A 96 7.45 6.77 4.42
N VAL A 97 6.87 5.78 5.09
CA VAL A 97 5.96 4.82 4.45
C VAL A 97 4.72 5.52 3.90
N ILE A 98 4.13 6.44 4.67
CA ILE A 98 2.94 7.20 4.23
C ILE A 98 3.29 8.19 3.13
N LYS A 99 4.41 8.91 3.24
CA LYS A 99 4.90 9.78 2.17
C LYS A 99 5.12 9.01 0.87
N TYR A 100 5.75 7.85 0.98
CA TYR A 100 5.96 6.96 -0.15
C TYR A 100 4.64 6.47 -0.75
N PHE A 101 3.67 6.10 0.09
CA PHE A 101 2.33 5.69 -0.35
C PHE A 101 1.66 6.78 -1.21
N TYR A 102 1.75 8.06 -0.81
CA TYR A 102 1.25 9.19 -1.61
C TYR A 102 1.99 9.31 -2.95
N ILE A 103 3.31 9.18 -2.98
CA ILE A 103 4.10 9.19 -4.23
C ILE A 103 3.64 8.06 -5.17
N VAL A 104 3.29 6.89 -4.65
CA VAL A 104 2.74 5.78 -5.45
C VAL A 104 1.39 6.16 -6.05
N VAL A 105 0.49 6.75 -5.27
CA VAL A 105 -0.82 7.22 -5.73
C VAL A 105 -0.65 8.29 -6.82
N ASP A 106 0.20 9.29 -6.61
CA ASP A 106 0.49 10.35 -7.58
C ASP A 106 1.08 9.82 -8.88
N THR A 107 1.92 8.78 -8.77
CA THR A 107 2.47 8.12 -9.96
C THR A 107 1.39 7.37 -10.74
N LEU A 108 0.47 6.71 -10.03
CA LEU A 108 -0.65 5.99 -10.65
C LEU A 108 -1.61 6.95 -11.38
N ILE A 109 -1.85 8.13 -10.83
CA ILE A 109 -2.73 9.16 -11.44
C ILE A 109 -2.26 9.56 -12.83
N LYS A 110 -0.96 9.58 -13.09
CA LYS A 110 -0.40 9.82 -14.44
C LYS A 110 -0.81 8.75 -15.46
N HIS A 111 -1.40 7.65 -14.99
CA HIS A 111 -1.91 6.53 -15.79
C HIS A 111 -3.36 6.22 -15.40
N PRO A 112 -4.37 6.99 -15.87
CA PRO A 112 -5.74 6.97 -15.36
C PRO A 112 -6.41 5.59 -15.30
N GLN A 113 -6.21 4.75 -16.31
CA GLN A 113 -6.75 3.39 -16.35
C GLN A 113 -6.16 2.51 -15.24
N LEU A 114 -4.84 2.59 -15.06
CA LEU A 114 -4.13 1.85 -14.02
C LEU A 114 -4.54 2.34 -12.63
N PHE A 115 -4.66 3.66 -12.46
CA PHE A 115 -5.14 4.28 -11.23
C PHE A 115 -6.51 3.74 -10.83
N LEU A 116 -7.51 3.82 -11.73
CA LEU A 116 -8.87 3.34 -11.45
C LEU A 116 -8.90 1.85 -11.11
N SER A 117 -8.13 1.03 -11.83
CA SER A 117 -7.99 -0.40 -11.54
C SER A 117 -7.39 -0.65 -10.16
N THR A 118 -6.38 0.13 -9.76
CA THR A 118 -5.75 0.04 -8.45
C THR A 118 -6.69 0.50 -7.33
N CYS A 119 -7.43 1.60 -7.52
CA CYS A 119 -8.46 2.03 -6.58
C CYS A 119 -9.48 0.92 -6.33
N LYS A 120 -10.00 0.33 -7.41
CA LYS A 120 -10.97 -0.77 -7.31
C LYS A 120 -10.38 -1.98 -6.56
N LYS A 121 -9.13 -2.35 -6.87
CA LYS A 121 -8.44 -3.46 -6.18
C LYS A 121 -8.28 -3.16 -4.70
N PHE A 122 -7.81 -1.96 -4.34
CA PHE A 122 -7.59 -1.54 -2.96
C PHE A 122 -8.89 -1.52 -2.15
N THR A 123 -9.95 -0.90 -2.67
CA THR A 123 -11.26 -0.86 -2.02
C THR A 123 -11.84 -2.26 -1.86
N THR A 124 -11.74 -3.13 -2.87
CA THR A 124 -12.22 -4.52 -2.79
C THR A 124 -11.45 -5.32 -1.74
N GLN A 125 -10.12 -5.19 -1.69
CA GLN A 125 -9.30 -5.85 -0.66
C GLN A 125 -9.67 -5.35 0.75
N TYR A 126 -9.85 -4.04 0.91
CA TYR A 126 -10.26 -3.47 2.18
C TYR A 126 -11.63 -4.00 2.61
N GLN A 127 -12.62 -4.03 1.70
CA GLN A 127 -13.96 -4.53 1.98
C GLN A 127 -13.99 -6.02 2.33
N SER A 128 -13.22 -6.84 1.59
CA SER A 128 -13.17 -8.30 1.76
C SER A 128 -12.44 -8.75 3.03
N THR A 129 -11.68 -7.88 3.68
CA THR A 129 -10.99 -8.19 4.93
C THR A 129 -11.99 -8.19 6.07
N LEU A 130 -12.25 -9.37 6.65
CA LEU A 130 -13.24 -9.56 7.72
C LEU A 130 -12.90 -8.80 8.98
N ILE A 131 -11.62 -8.80 9.36
CA ILE A 131 -11.12 -8.09 10.54
C ILE A 131 -10.31 -6.88 10.08
N LYS A 132 -10.87 -5.68 10.26
CA LYS A 132 -10.15 -4.44 9.98
C LYS A 132 -9.10 -4.22 11.05
N ASN A 133 -7.82 -4.37 10.69
CA ASN A 133 -6.72 -4.05 11.59
C ASN A 133 -6.31 -2.57 11.47
N ARG A 134 -5.50 -2.11 12.42
CA ARG A 134 -5.08 -0.71 12.47
C ARG A 134 -4.25 -0.29 11.25
N LEU A 135 -3.37 -1.16 10.76
CA LEU A 135 -2.57 -0.89 9.57
C LEU A 135 -3.46 -0.64 8.35
N LEU A 136 -4.41 -1.53 8.10
CA LEU A 136 -5.29 -1.43 6.95
C LEU A 136 -6.16 -0.18 7.02
N THR A 137 -6.64 0.16 8.22
CA THR A 137 -7.42 1.39 8.46
C THR A 137 -6.56 2.64 8.26
N LEU A 138 -5.31 2.63 8.75
CA LEU A 138 -4.36 3.73 8.54
C LEU A 138 -4.12 3.98 7.05
N LEU A 139 -3.80 2.93 6.29
CA LEU A 139 -3.55 3.04 4.85
C LEU A 139 -4.79 3.49 4.09
N TYR A 140 -5.99 3.01 4.48
CA TYR A 140 -7.22 3.43 3.82
C TYR A 140 -7.56 4.89 4.12
N SER A 141 -7.40 5.33 5.37
CA SER A 141 -7.61 6.74 5.75
C SER A 141 -6.59 7.66 5.08
N ALA A 142 -5.34 7.23 4.94
CA ALA A 142 -4.32 7.96 4.20
C ALA A 142 -4.71 8.09 2.71
N PHE A 143 -5.18 6.99 2.11
CA PHE A 143 -5.65 6.96 0.73
C PHE A 143 -6.83 7.92 0.52
N GLU A 144 -7.85 7.83 1.36
CA GLU A 144 -9.06 8.68 1.30
C GLU A 144 -8.70 10.16 1.44
N SER A 145 -7.87 10.50 2.44
CA SER A 145 -7.42 11.88 2.67
C SER A 145 -6.68 12.44 1.45
N HIS A 146 -5.75 11.66 0.87
CA HIS A 146 -5.01 12.08 -0.31
C HIS A 146 -5.91 12.24 -1.56
N LEU A 147 -6.89 11.35 -1.74
CA LEU A 147 -7.87 11.51 -2.82
C LEU A 147 -8.70 12.78 -2.68
N HIS A 148 -9.13 13.14 -1.47
CA HIS A 148 -9.86 14.39 -1.24
C HIS A 148 -9.02 15.62 -1.62
N GLU A 149 -7.73 15.64 -1.31
CA GLU A 149 -6.83 16.71 -1.75
C GLU A 149 -6.69 16.78 -3.27
N LEU A 150 -6.55 15.64 -3.92
CA LEU A 150 -6.46 15.56 -5.37
C LEU A 150 -7.76 16.02 -6.06
N ILE A 151 -8.91 15.74 -5.46
CA ILE A 151 -10.22 16.25 -5.90
C ILE A 151 -10.24 17.77 -5.79
N ALA A 152 -9.86 18.33 -4.63
CA ALA A 152 -9.81 19.76 -4.40
C ALA A 152 -8.87 20.50 -5.37
N GLN A 153 -7.81 19.84 -5.82
CA GLN A 153 -6.85 20.34 -6.80
C GLN A 153 -7.23 20.07 -8.26
N ASN A 154 -8.40 19.47 -8.54
CA ASN A 154 -8.83 19.04 -9.87
C ASN A 154 -7.82 18.12 -10.60
N LYS A 155 -7.05 17.32 -9.83
CA LYS A 155 -6.04 16.40 -10.37
C LYS A 155 -6.52 14.95 -10.48
N LEU A 156 -7.67 14.62 -9.91
CA LEU A 156 -8.15 13.24 -9.83
C LEU A 156 -8.83 12.80 -11.15
N PRO A 157 -8.31 11.80 -11.88
CA PRO A 157 -8.98 11.23 -13.02
C PRO A 157 -10.17 10.37 -12.60
N TYR A 158 -11.21 10.32 -13.44
CA TYR A 158 -12.42 9.52 -13.19
C TYR A 158 -13.11 9.79 -11.84
N ILE A 159 -13.13 11.05 -11.40
CA ILE A 159 -13.63 11.47 -10.09
C ILE A 159 -14.95 10.80 -9.71
N ASN A 160 -15.97 10.80 -10.56
CA ASN A 160 -17.28 10.22 -10.25
C ASN A 160 -17.22 8.70 -9.97
N LYS A 161 -16.31 7.98 -10.67
CA LYS A 161 -16.14 6.54 -10.46
C LYS A 161 -15.39 6.25 -9.17
N VAL A 162 -14.38 7.05 -8.86
CA VAL A 162 -13.59 6.92 -7.63
C VAL A 162 -14.44 7.25 -6.41
N GLU A 163 -15.17 8.37 -6.43
CA GLU A 163 -16.10 8.73 -5.35
C GLU A 163 -17.16 7.65 -5.11
N LYS A 164 -17.70 7.05 -6.18
CA LYS A 164 -18.65 5.93 -6.04
C LYS A 164 -18.00 4.74 -5.30
N LEU A 165 -16.77 4.37 -5.68
CA LEU A 165 -16.04 3.28 -5.00
C LEU A 165 -15.81 3.59 -3.52
N MET A 166 -15.48 4.85 -3.18
CA MET A 166 -15.22 5.25 -1.80
C MET A 166 -16.47 5.27 -0.94
N ARG A 167 -17.62 5.74 -1.49
CA ARG A 167 -18.90 5.77 -0.74
C ARG A 167 -19.40 4.38 -0.32
N GLU A 168 -19.00 3.34 -1.05
CA GLU A 168 -19.37 1.96 -0.77
C GLU A 168 -18.55 1.33 0.37
N VAL A 169 -17.54 2.05 0.89
CA VAL A 169 -16.60 1.53 1.89
C VAL A 169 -16.95 2.06 3.28
N TYR A 170 -17.23 1.15 4.20
CA TYR A 170 -17.34 1.51 5.61
C TYR A 170 -15.97 1.53 6.27
N VAL A 171 -15.56 2.70 6.77
CA VAL A 171 -14.33 2.88 7.57
C VAL A 171 -14.71 2.95 9.04
N PRO A 172 -14.26 2.01 9.90
CA PRO A 172 -14.48 2.12 11.33
C PRO A 172 -13.79 3.39 11.86
N ASN A 173 -14.52 4.15 12.67
CA ASN A 173 -13.98 5.35 13.30
C ASN A 173 -13.03 4.92 14.43
N PHE A 174 -11.74 4.86 14.18
CA PHE A 174 -10.72 4.73 15.21
C PHE A 174 -10.34 6.15 15.64
N GLU A 175 -10.65 6.51 16.87
CA GLU A 175 -10.38 7.84 17.43
C GLU A 175 -8.92 8.27 17.17
N ASN A 176 -8.78 9.44 16.53
CA ASN A 176 -7.56 10.22 16.36
C ASN A 176 -6.44 9.65 15.45
N LEU A 177 -6.65 9.75 14.15
CA LEU A 177 -5.56 9.72 13.16
C LEU A 177 -4.93 11.14 12.98
N ASN A 178 -4.87 11.92 14.01
CA ASN A 178 -4.41 13.33 14.00
C ASN A 178 -2.97 13.53 13.48
N GLY A 179 -2.20 12.45 13.31
CA GLY A 179 -0.86 12.52 12.70
C GLY A 179 -0.85 12.62 11.17
N LEU A 180 -1.94 12.24 10.47
CA LEU A 180 -1.95 12.22 9.00
C LEU A 180 -1.99 13.63 8.40
N SER A 181 -2.72 14.56 9.01
CA SER A 181 -2.82 15.95 8.53
C SER A 181 -1.46 16.66 8.49
N SER A 182 -0.57 16.38 9.45
CA SER A 182 0.79 16.95 9.47
C SER A 182 1.70 16.34 8.41
N ILE A 183 1.47 15.09 8.01
CA ILE A 183 2.23 14.40 6.96
C ILE A 183 1.88 14.99 5.59
N HIS A 184 0.61 15.28 5.33
CA HIS A 184 0.15 15.93 4.10
C HIS A 184 0.79 17.30 3.88
N LEU A 185 0.83 18.15 4.92
CA LEU A 185 1.44 19.46 4.83
C LEU A 185 2.93 19.40 4.45
N GLN A 186 3.66 18.38 4.92
CA GLN A 186 5.06 18.17 4.57
C GLN A 186 5.24 17.64 3.14
N HIS A 187 4.32 16.84 2.64
CA HIS A 187 4.38 16.32 1.27
C HIS A 187 4.18 17.42 0.23
N ASN A 188 3.26 18.35 0.47
CA ASN A 188 2.96 19.46 -0.44
C ASN A 188 4.08 20.52 -0.50
N ASN A 189 4.98 20.58 0.49
CA ASN A 189 6.13 21.49 0.49
C ASN A 189 7.37 20.95 -0.26
N LEU A 190 7.31 19.72 -0.80
CA LEU A 190 8.41 19.08 -1.52
C LEU A 190 8.19 19.01 -3.04
N ASN A 191 7.06 19.51 -3.54
CA ASN A 191 6.69 19.63 -4.94
C ASN A 191 6.61 21.10 -5.36
#